data_8b5b0f4f2f509d993c416b244a1c6f33
#
_entry.id   8b5b0f4f2f509d993c416b244a1c6f33
#
_cell.length_a   1.000
_cell.length_b   1.000
_cell.length_c   1.000
_cell.angle_alpha   90.00
_cell.angle_beta   90.00
_cell.angle_gamma   90.00
#
_symmetry.space_group_name_H-M   'P 1'
#
loop_
_entity.id
_entity.type
_entity.pdbx_description
1 polymer ?
#
loop_
_entity_poly.entity_id
_entity_poly.type
_entity_poly.pdbx_seq_one_letter_code
_entity_poly.pdbx_strand_id
1 'polypeptide(L)'
;MQEKAFWAPALNEPMKPLEITRRVLRPQDLAFEVLYCGICHSDLHTIKNDRWNAVFPLVPGHEILGRVTAIWDQVSDFKVGDLVGVGCIVESCQHCQYCTEGEEQFCEKGATFSFNSPDKVSGGMTYGGFSKTYVCEDKYVLHMPP
;
A
#
# COMPACT_ATOMS: atom_id res chain seq x y z
N MET A 1 -2.56 6.83 12.78
CA MET A 1 -1.22 7.38 13.04
C MET A 1 -0.90 8.42 11.98
N GLN A 2 -0.55 9.66 12.39
CA GLN A 2 -0.14 10.73 11.45
C GLN A 2 1.32 10.57 11.07
N GLU A 3 1.64 10.79 9.79
CA GLU A 3 3.00 10.65 9.26
C GLU A 3 3.23 11.52 8.03
N LYS A 4 4.51 11.71 7.70
CA LYS A 4 4.92 12.45 6.51
C LYS A 4 4.93 11.56 5.28
N ALA A 5 4.39 12.08 4.18
CA ALA A 5 4.41 11.48 2.85
C ALA A 5 4.77 12.52 1.79
N PHE A 6 5.15 12.04 0.60
CA PHE A 6 5.24 12.86 -0.60
C PHE A 6 4.02 12.60 -1.48
N TRP A 7 3.26 13.63 -1.79
CA TRP A 7 2.03 13.51 -2.54
C TRP A 7 1.99 14.40 -3.78
N ALA A 8 1.22 14.00 -4.78
CA ALA A 8 0.81 14.82 -5.89
C ALA A 8 -0.53 15.48 -5.53
N PRO A 9 -0.59 16.81 -5.33
CA PRO A 9 -1.81 17.47 -4.87
C PRO A 9 -2.88 17.58 -5.96
N ALA A 10 -2.47 17.77 -7.20
CA ALA A 10 -3.32 17.87 -8.38
C ALA A 10 -2.52 17.56 -9.65
N LEU A 11 -3.24 17.41 -10.76
CA LEU A 11 -2.63 17.21 -12.07
C LEU A 11 -1.70 18.39 -12.43
N ASN A 12 -0.50 18.06 -12.90
CA ASN A 12 0.55 19.01 -13.29
C ASN A 12 1.12 19.89 -12.16
N GLU A 13 0.80 19.57 -10.91
CA GLU A 13 1.47 20.21 -9.79
C GLU A 13 2.67 19.38 -9.31
N PRO A 14 3.76 20.03 -8.84
CA PRO A 14 4.91 19.33 -8.29
C PRO A 14 4.52 18.60 -7.01
N MET A 15 5.15 17.45 -6.80
CA MET A 15 4.97 16.69 -5.54
C MET A 15 5.47 17.51 -4.35
N LYS A 16 4.77 17.43 -3.24
CA LYS A 16 5.03 18.17 -1.99
C LYS A 16 5.02 17.22 -0.78
N PRO A 17 5.74 17.57 0.30
CA PRO A 17 5.55 16.92 1.59
C PRO A 17 4.13 17.18 2.13
N LEU A 18 3.52 16.15 2.71
CA LEU A 18 2.21 16.25 3.35
C LEU A 18 2.17 15.33 4.58
N GLU A 19 1.28 15.61 5.50
CA GLU A 19 0.90 14.68 6.56
C GLU A 19 -0.32 13.88 6.13
N ILE A 20 -0.21 12.55 6.24
CA ILE A 20 -1.29 11.60 6.01
C ILE A 20 -1.61 10.86 7.29
N THR A 21 -2.79 10.24 7.34
CA THR A 21 -3.17 9.35 8.44
C THR A 21 -3.28 7.92 7.93
N ARG A 22 -2.47 7.02 8.48
CA ARG A 22 -2.63 5.59 8.27
C ARG A 22 -3.74 5.04 9.17
N ARG A 23 -4.45 4.03 8.67
CA ARG A 23 -5.47 3.33 9.44
C ARG A 23 -4.93 2.66 10.70
N VAL A 24 -5.80 2.35 11.61
CA VAL A 24 -5.49 1.50 12.76
C VAL A 24 -5.29 0.05 12.28
N LEU A 25 -4.38 -0.70 12.94
CA LEU A 25 -4.13 -2.09 12.60
C LEU A 25 -5.36 -2.94 12.92
N ARG A 26 -5.73 -3.80 11.97
CA ARG A 26 -6.69 -4.90 12.16
C ARG A 26 -5.97 -6.15 12.67
N PRO A 27 -6.70 -7.20 13.09
CA PRO A 27 -6.09 -8.44 13.59
C PRO A 27 -5.01 -9.07 12.70
N GLN A 28 -5.16 -8.99 11.37
CA GLN A 28 -4.21 -9.54 10.39
C GLN A 28 -3.21 -8.51 9.84
N ASP A 29 -3.20 -7.28 10.36
CA ASP A 29 -2.33 -6.24 9.85
C ASP A 29 -0.98 -6.22 10.55
N LEU A 30 0.02 -5.79 9.79
CA LEU A 30 1.29 -5.33 10.32
C LEU A 30 1.60 -3.92 9.83
N ALA A 31 2.39 -3.21 10.60
CA ALA A 31 2.94 -1.90 10.23
C ALA A 31 4.45 -2.01 10.09
N PHE A 32 5.02 -1.29 9.14
CA PHE A 32 6.45 -1.24 8.95
C PHE A 32 6.91 0.16 8.54
N GLU A 33 8.12 0.51 8.95
CA GLU A 33 8.84 1.68 8.48
C GLU A 33 9.28 1.44 7.04
N VAL A 34 9.01 2.38 6.15
CA VAL A 34 9.49 2.33 4.76
C VAL A 34 10.95 2.74 4.73
N LEU A 35 11.82 1.82 4.33
CA LEU A 35 13.24 2.05 4.15
C LEU A 35 13.55 2.54 2.73
N TYR A 36 12.92 1.92 1.75
CA TYR A 36 13.05 2.25 0.33
C TYR A 36 11.71 2.06 -0.38
N CYS A 37 11.47 2.88 -1.38
CA CYS A 37 10.38 2.67 -2.30
C CYS A 37 10.88 2.97 -3.73
N GLY A 38 10.80 1.96 -4.59
CA GLY A 38 11.17 2.10 -5.99
C GLY A 38 10.25 3.07 -6.73
N ILE A 39 10.79 3.71 -7.77
CA ILE A 39 10.04 4.58 -8.67
C ILE A 39 9.77 3.79 -9.95
N CYS A 40 8.51 3.56 -10.22
CA CYS A 40 8.04 2.87 -11.43
C CYS A 40 7.40 3.85 -12.43
N HIS A 41 7.35 3.44 -13.67
CA HIS A 41 6.64 4.22 -14.70
C HIS A 41 5.14 4.38 -14.39
N SER A 42 4.54 3.40 -13.70
CA SER A 42 3.14 3.50 -13.29
C SER A 42 2.87 4.60 -12.27
N ASP A 43 3.82 4.95 -11.41
CA ASP A 43 3.72 6.13 -10.55
C ASP A 43 3.60 7.40 -11.38
N LEU A 44 4.46 7.54 -12.39
CA LEU A 44 4.46 8.69 -13.32
C LEU A 44 3.18 8.76 -14.15
N HIS A 45 2.71 7.64 -14.69
CA HIS A 45 1.46 7.58 -15.44
C HIS A 45 0.26 8.01 -14.58
N THR A 46 0.24 7.61 -13.32
CA THR A 46 -0.85 8.00 -12.41
C THR A 46 -0.77 9.48 -12.05
N ILE A 47 0.42 10.00 -11.71
CA ILE A 47 0.62 11.43 -11.42
C ILE A 47 0.23 12.32 -12.60
N LYS A 48 0.55 11.89 -13.83
CA LYS A 48 0.20 12.58 -15.07
C LYS A 48 -1.24 12.35 -15.52
N ASN A 49 -1.95 11.43 -14.85
CA ASN A 49 -3.29 11.00 -15.22
C ASN A 49 -3.42 10.48 -16.67
N ASP A 50 -2.38 9.84 -17.17
CA ASP A 50 -2.32 9.33 -18.54
C ASP A 50 -3.41 8.25 -18.84
N ARG A 51 -3.92 7.61 -17.79
CA ARG A 51 -4.96 6.57 -17.85
C ARG A 51 -6.34 7.07 -17.44
N TRP A 52 -6.52 8.37 -17.20
CA TRP A 52 -7.78 9.02 -16.82
C TRP A 52 -8.45 8.46 -15.55
N ASN A 53 -7.66 7.88 -14.64
CA ASN A 53 -8.14 7.24 -13.43
C ASN A 53 -7.49 7.77 -12.14
N ALA A 54 -6.69 8.83 -12.22
CA ALA A 54 -6.06 9.40 -11.03
C ALA A 54 -7.06 10.15 -10.17
N VAL A 55 -7.03 9.86 -8.87
CA VAL A 55 -7.79 10.59 -7.85
C VAL A 55 -6.83 11.38 -6.99
N PHE A 56 -6.88 12.69 -7.11
CA PHE A 56 -6.03 13.59 -6.35
C PHE A 56 -6.70 14.04 -5.04
N PRO A 57 -5.93 14.30 -3.99
CA PRO A 57 -4.47 14.14 -3.88
C PRO A 57 -4.07 12.67 -3.77
N LEU A 58 -2.91 12.31 -4.31
CA LEU A 58 -2.42 10.93 -4.26
C LEU A 58 -0.98 10.83 -3.74
N VAL A 59 -0.70 9.75 -3.02
CA VAL A 59 0.65 9.34 -2.61
C VAL A 59 1.01 8.09 -3.39
N PRO A 60 1.95 8.15 -4.35
CA PRO A 60 2.35 6.98 -5.13
C PRO A 60 3.28 6.04 -4.37
N GLY A 61 3.78 5.02 -5.06
CA GLY A 61 4.74 4.05 -4.55
C GLY A 61 4.12 2.68 -4.27
N HIS A 62 4.63 1.67 -4.98
CA HIS A 62 4.16 0.27 -4.89
C HIS A 62 5.30 -0.76 -4.97
N GLU A 63 6.54 -0.32 -4.86
CA GLU A 63 7.73 -1.16 -4.76
C GLU A 63 8.39 -0.91 -3.41
N ILE A 64 7.73 -1.37 -2.34
CA ILE A 64 8.00 -0.93 -0.98
C ILE A 64 8.86 -1.97 -0.26
N LEU A 65 9.98 -1.53 0.28
CA LEU A 65 10.83 -2.31 1.19
C LEU A 65 10.83 -1.63 2.56
N GLY A 66 10.59 -2.40 3.61
CA GLY A 66 10.49 -1.85 4.95
C GLY A 66 10.95 -2.80 6.05
N ARG A 67 10.88 -2.30 7.28
CA ARG A 67 11.16 -3.05 8.50
C ARG A 67 9.95 -3.02 9.40
N VAL A 68 9.48 -4.21 9.81
CA VAL A 68 8.31 -4.35 10.67
C VAL A 68 8.54 -3.62 12.00
N THR A 69 7.59 -2.76 12.34
CA THR A 69 7.58 -1.98 13.60
C THR A 69 6.48 -2.39 14.55
N ALA A 70 5.39 -2.95 14.03
CA ALA A 70 4.29 -3.49 14.83
C ALA A 70 3.57 -4.61 14.08
N ILE A 71 3.08 -5.59 14.81
CA ILE A 71 2.19 -6.64 14.33
C ILE A 71 0.96 -6.68 15.22
N TRP A 72 -0.18 -7.15 14.68
CA TRP A 72 -1.38 -7.34 15.47
C TRP A 72 -1.55 -8.84 15.84
N ASP A 73 -2.56 -9.15 16.62
CA ASP A 73 -2.68 -10.41 17.38
C ASP A 73 -2.85 -11.69 16.53
N GLN A 74 -3.29 -11.60 15.28
CA GLN A 74 -3.43 -12.75 14.39
C GLN A 74 -2.29 -12.90 13.37
N VAL A 75 -1.32 -12.00 13.37
CA VAL A 75 -0.12 -12.12 12.54
C VAL A 75 0.85 -13.11 13.18
N SER A 76 1.11 -14.23 12.54
CA SER A 76 1.99 -15.31 13.04
C SER A 76 3.31 -15.44 12.30
N ASP A 77 3.35 -15.05 11.02
CA ASP A 77 4.49 -15.33 10.14
C ASP A 77 5.56 -14.23 10.17
N PHE A 78 5.25 -13.10 10.81
CA PHE A 78 6.15 -11.96 10.91
C PHE A 78 6.40 -11.56 12.36
N LYS A 79 7.53 -10.92 12.60
CA LYS A 79 7.90 -10.31 13.88
C LYS A 79 8.47 -8.91 13.69
N VAL A 80 8.42 -8.10 14.74
CA VAL A 80 9.07 -6.79 14.76
C VAL A 80 10.56 -6.94 14.44
N GLY A 81 11.05 -6.13 13.52
CA GLY A 81 12.41 -6.13 13.01
C GLY A 81 12.63 -6.88 11.69
N ASP A 82 11.68 -7.70 11.24
CA ASP A 82 11.80 -8.39 9.95
C ASP A 82 11.84 -7.41 8.78
N LEU A 83 12.65 -7.76 7.76
CA LEU A 83 12.63 -7.06 6.47
C LEU A 83 11.48 -7.59 5.62
N VAL A 84 10.69 -6.68 5.08
CA VAL A 84 9.47 -7.01 4.34
C VAL A 84 9.35 -6.19 3.07
N GLY A 85 8.67 -6.78 2.08
CA GLY A 85 8.32 -6.13 0.83
C GLY A 85 6.82 -6.12 0.60
N VAL A 86 6.31 -5.05 0.01
CA VAL A 86 4.91 -4.93 -0.44
C VAL A 86 4.88 -4.40 -1.86
N GLY A 87 4.12 -5.08 -2.71
CA GLY A 87 3.95 -4.74 -4.12
C GLY A 87 2.67 -3.99 -4.43
N CYS A 88 2.10 -4.29 -5.61
CA CYS A 88 0.94 -3.56 -6.14
C CYS A 88 -0.36 -3.86 -5.40
N ILE A 89 -0.64 -5.13 -5.06
CA ILE A 89 -1.90 -5.57 -4.46
C ILE A 89 -1.75 -5.65 -2.95
N VAL A 90 -2.69 -5.05 -2.23
CA VAL A 90 -2.66 -4.96 -0.76
C VAL A 90 -3.95 -5.45 -0.11
N GLU A 91 -4.96 -5.81 -0.90
CA GLU A 91 -6.21 -6.40 -0.44
C GLU A 91 -6.98 -7.04 -1.59
N SER A 92 -7.74 -8.08 -1.29
CA SER A 92 -8.73 -8.70 -2.17
C SER A 92 -9.90 -9.26 -1.35
N CYS A 93 -10.93 -9.80 -2.01
CA CYS A 93 -12.07 -10.39 -1.26
C CYS A 93 -11.74 -11.70 -0.55
N GLN A 94 -10.68 -12.40 -0.94
CA GLN A 94 -10.13 -13.64 -0.38
C GLN A 94 -11.06 -14.88 -0.43
N HIS A 95 -12.24 -14.78 -1.02
CA HIS A 95 -13.22 -15.89 -1.04
C HIS A 95 -13.83 -16.19 -2.42
N CYS A 96 -13.58 -15.37 -3.45
CA CYS A 96 -13.96 -15.75 -4.82
C CYS A 96 -12.99 -16.79 -5.38
N GLN A 97 -13.37 -17.42 -6.48
CA GLN A 97 -12.57 -18.48 -7.08
C GLN A 97 -11.12 -18.05 -7.31
N TYR A 98 -10.89 -16.91 -7.92
CA TYR A 98 -9.55 -16.41 -8.22
C TYR A 98 -8.72 -16.19 -6.95
N CYS A 99 -9.31 -15.60 -5.92
CA CYS A 99 -8.59 -15.39 -4.65
C CYS A 99 -8.24 -16.70 -3.95
N THR A 100 -9.08 -17.72 -4.05
CA THR A 100 -8.82 -19.04 -3.44
C THR A 100 -7.77 -19.84 -4.23
N GLU A 101 -7.59 -19.52 -5.50
CA GLU A 101 -6.56 -20.09 -6.39
C GLU A 101 -5.22 -19.32 -6.36
N GLY A 102 -5.13 -18.22 -5.59
CA GLY A 102 -3.92 -17.39 -5.50
C GLY A 102 -3.76 -16.41 -6.65
N GLU A 103 -4.85 -16.06 -7.31
CA GLU A 103 -4.91 -15.15 -8.45
C GLU A 103 -5.68 -13.87 -8.12
N GLU A 104 -5.30 -13.19 -7.03
CA GLU A 104 -5.97 -12.02 -6.49
C GLU A 104 -6.09 -10.86 -7.47
N GLN A 105 -5.21 -10.78 -8.47
CA GLN A 105 -5.27 -9.78 -9.54
C GLN A 105 -6.58 -9.87 -10.36
N PHE A 106 -7.21 -11.04 -10.37
CA PHE A 106 -8.51 -11.28 -11.01
C PHE A 106 -9.68 -11.33 -10.04
N CYS A 107 -9.50 -10.82 -8.83
CA CYS A 107 -10.56 -10.81 -7.81
C CYS A 107 -11.87 -10.26 -8.39
N GLU A 108 -12.98 -11.00 -8.28
CA GLU A 108 -14.29 -10.62 -8.80
C GLU A 108 -14.84 -9.32 -8.19
N LYS A 109 -14.43 -8.99 -6.96
CA LYS A 109 -14.76 -7.73 -6.28
C LYS A 109 -13.73 -6.63 -6.53
N GLY A 110 -12.76 -6.89 -7.41
CA GLY A 110 -11.61 -6.04 -7.66
C GLY A 110 -10.55 -6.15 -6.54
N ALA A 111 -9.29 -6.26 -6.92
CA ALA A 111 -8.18 -6.12 -5.98
C ALA A 111 -8.02 -4.65 -5.57
N THR A 112 -7.53 -4.41 -4.35
CA THR A 112 -7.14 -3.08 -3.90
C THR A 112 -5.64 -2.91 -4.13
N PHE A 113 -5.27 -1.83 -4.79
CA PHE A 113 -3.88 -1.51 -5.06
C PHE A 113 -3.27 -0.67 -3.93
N SER A 114 -1.94 -0.68 -3.84
CA SER A 114 -1.17 0.02 -2.81
C SER A 114 -1.37 1.54 -2.81
N PHE A 115 -1.71 2.12 -3.96
CA PHE A 115 -2.08 3.52 -4.07
C PHE A 115 -3.12 3.76 -5.17
N ASN A 116 -3.80 4.91 -5.12
CA ASN A 116 -4.82 5.33 -6.09
C ASN A 116 -5.92 4.28 -6.32
N SER A 117 -6.31 3.59 -5.29
CA SER A 117 -7.36 2.58 -5.31
C SER A 117 -8.38 2.85 -4.20
N PRO A 118 -9.68 2.57 -4.39
CA PRO A 118 -10.64 2.65 -3.31
C PRO A 118 -10.20 1.79 -2.12
N ASP A 119 -10.02 2.41 -0.97
CA ASP A 119 -9.70 1.71 0.28
C ASP A 119 -10.97 1.11 0.88
N LYS A 120 -11.13 -0.19 0.75
CA LYS A 120 -12.30 -0.93 1.24
C LYS A 120 -12.32 -1.07 2.76
N VAL A 121 -11.20 -0.80 3.43
CA VAL A 121 -11.04 -0.92 4.88
C VAL A 121 -11.36 0.37 5.60
N SER A 122 -10.66 1.45 5.23
CA SER A 122 -10.78 2.73 5.91
C SER A 122 -11.63 3.75 5.16
N GLY A 123 -12.04 3.43 3.94
CA GLY A 123 -12.71 4.36 3.04
C GLY A 123 -11.74 5.34 2.38
N GLY A 124 -12.20 6.08 1.40
CA GLY A 124 -11.34 6.98 0.61
C GLY A 124 -10.46 6.24 -0.37
N MET A 125 -9.23 6.70 -0.51
CA MET A 125 -8.24 6.14 -1.43
C MET A 125 -7.01 5.64 -0.68
N THR A 126 -6.37 4.59 -1.22
CA THR A 126 -5.10 4.10 -0.69
C THR A 126 -3.97 5.07 -1.00
N TYR A 127 -3.03 5.18 -0.05
CA TYR A 127 -1.80 5.95 -0.16
C TYR A 127 -0.59 5.04 -0.16
N GLY A 128 0.31 5.22 -1.13
CA GLY A 128 1.44 4.36 -1.40
C GLY A 128 2.65 4.54 -0.50
N GLY A 129 3.75 3.96 -0.96
CA GLY A 129 5.00 3.86 -0.20
C GLY A 129 5.88 5.11 -0.23
N PHE A 130 5.50 6.19 -0.94
CA PHE A 130 6.22 7.46 -0.79
C PHE A 130 5.84 8.16 0.52
N SER A 131 5.98 7.42 1.61
CA SER A 131 5.60 7.76 2.97
C SER A 131 6.58 7.15 3.95
N LYS A 132 6.49 7.50 5.24
CA LYS A 132 7.39 6.96 6.26
C LYS A 132 7.01 5.57 6.74
N THR A 133 5.73 5.28 6.81
CA THR A 133 5.24 3.97 7.25
C THR A 133 4.20 3.41 6.29
N TYR A 134 3.99 2.11 6.36
CA TYR A 134 2.94 1.44 5.61
C TYR A 134 2.21 0.45 6.53
N VAL A 135 0.91 0.25 6.29
CA VAL A 135 0.08 -0.74 6.99
C VAL A 135 -0.54 -1.66 5.97
N CYS A 136 -0.36 -2.95 6.13
CA CYS A 136 -0.84 -3.96 5.20
C CYS A 136 -1.28 -5.22 5.95
N GLU A 137 -2.21 -5.97 5.38
CA GLU A 137 -2.53 -7.32 5.81
C GLU A 137 -1.35 -8.25 5.48
N ASP A 138 -0.99 -9.14 6.42
CA ASP A 138 0.18 -10.02 6.32
C ASP A 138 0.19 -10.89 5.06
N LYS A 139 -0.97 -11.31 4.57
CA LYS A 139 -1.12 -12.07 3.33
C LYS A 139 -0.45 -11.40 2.11
N TYR A 140 -0.39 -10.08 2.07
CA TYR A 140 0.17 -9.31 0.95
C TYR A 140 1.59 -8.82 1.23
N VAL A 141 2.19 -9.30 2.30
CA VAL A 141 3.55 -8.95 2.72
C VAL A 141 4.49 -10.11 2.43
N LEU A 142 5.66 -9.83 1.89
CA LEU A 142 6.68 -10.81 1.56
C LEU A 142 7.87 -10.66 2.50
N HIS A 143 8.43 -11.79 2.96
CA HIS A 143 9.74 -11.78 3.60
C HIS A 143 10.81 -11.39 2.58
N MET A 144 11.68 -10.47 2.98
CA MET A 144 12.82 -10.07 2.17
C MET A 144 14.11 -10.64 2.78
N PRO A 145 15.06 -11.07 1.94
CA PRO A 145 16.35 -11.54 2.46
C PRO A 145 17.11 -10.37 3.13
N PRO A 146 17.97 -10.71 4.10
CA PRO A 146 18.79 -9.72 4.80
C PRO A 146 19.84 -9.07 3.90
#